data_8abc7fed00a87992be978a33f4e54111
#
_entry.id   8abc7fed00a87992be978a33f4e54111
#
_cell.length_a   1.000
_cell.length_b   1.000
_cell.length_c   1.000
_cell.angle_alpha   90.00
_cell.angle_beta   90.00
_cell.angle_gamma   90.00
#
_symmetry.space_group_name_H-M   'P 1'
#
loop_
_entity.id
_entity.type
_entity.pdbx_description
1 polymer ?
#
loop_
_entity_poly.entity_id
_entity_poly.type
_entity_poly.pdbx_seq_one_letter_code
_entity_poly.pdbx_strand_id
1 'polypeptide(L)'
;MRSSWIKPRLGKDNVTQINFARNGYITEEMDFVAKKENLPSSLIMEEVARGRLIIPANINHLNLEPMSIGIASRCKVNANIGASPNASDINEEVDKLKLAVKYGADTVMDLSTGGVNLDEVRQAIIHESPVPIGTVPVYQALESVHGSIDRLTEDDFLHIIEKHCQQGVDYQTIHAGLLIEHLPKVKGRITGIVSRGGGILAQWMLHHFKQNPLYTRFDDICEIFKKYDCTFSLGDSLRPGCLHDASDDCLLYTSDAADD
;
A
#
# COMPACT_ATOMS: atom_id res chain seq x y z
N MET A 1 -7.01 -22.04 -7.41
CA MET A 1 -5.63 -22.51 -7.15
C MET A 1 -5.12 -21.95 -5.82
N ARG A 2 -5.11 -20.65 -5.59
CA ARG A 2 -4.55 -20.02 -4.40
C ARG A 2 -5.28 -20.33 -3.08
N SER A 3 -6.57 -20.65 -3.10
CA SER A 3 -7.32 -21.08 -1.90
C SER A 3 -6.70 -22.29 -1.18
N SER A 4 -6.11 -23.24 -1.93
CA SER A 4 -5.41 -24.38 -1.33
C SER A 4 -4.05 -23.99 -0.72
N TRP A 5 -3.37 -23.00 -1.30
CA TRP A 5 -2.08 -22.49 -0.81
C TRP A 5 -2.21 -21.74 0.51
N ILE A 6 -3.29 -20.97 0.65
CA ILE A 6 -3.56 -20.17 1.84
C ILE A 6 -4.02 -21.04 3.02
N LYS A 7 -4.72 -22.15 2.75
CA LYS A 7 -5.34 -23.00 3.77
C LYS A 7 -4.41 -23.38 4.93
N PRO A 8 -3.12 -23.73 4.74
CA PRO A 8 -2.21 -24.05 5.84
C PRO A 8 -1.87 -22.87 6.75
N ARG A 9 -2.14 -21.63 6.28
CA ARG A 9 -1.85 -20.38 7.01
C ARG A 9 -3.07 -19.86 7.78
N LEU A 10 -4.28 -20.23 7.38
CA LEU A 10 -5.52 -19.78 8.03
C LEU A 10 -5.60 -20.27 9.47
N GLY A 11 -6.11 -19.38 10.34
CA GLY A 11 -6.27 -19.67 11.78
C GLY A 11 -4.98 -19.60 12.60
N LYS A 12 -3.86 -19.17 12.01
CA LYS A 12 -2.62 -18.88 12.75
C LYS A 12 -2.59 -17.42 13.18
N ASP A 13 -1.91 -17.13 14.29
CA ASP A 13 -1.76 -15.76 14.82
C ASP A 13 -0.99 -14.84 13.86
N ASN A 14 -0.15 -15.41 13.00
CA ASN A 14 0.60 -14.68 11.99
C ASN A 14 0.62 -15.46 10.68
N VAL A 15 -0.09 -14.93 9.68
CA VAL A 15 -0.25 -15.57 8.37
C VAL A 15 0.76 -15.07 7.32
N THR A 16 1.67 -14.15 7.69
CA THR A 16 2.54 -13.46 6.75
C THR A 16 3.62 -14.35 6.15
N GLN A 17 3.98 -14.08 4.89
CA GLN A 17 5.08 -14.75 4.20
C GLN A 17 6.39 -14.68 4.99
N ILE A 18 6.69 -13.51 5.56
CA ILE A 18 7.93 -13.31 6.35
C ILE A 18 7.98 -14.21 7.59
N ASN A 19 6.83 -14.43 8.26
CA ASN A 19 6.76 -15.33 9.41
C ASN A 19 7.09 -16.78 9.00
N PHE A 20 6.54 -17.24 7.89
CA PHE A 20 6.83 -18.58 7.37
C PHE A 20 8.29 -18.72 6.94
N ALA A 21 8.82 -17.73 6.21
CA ALA A 21 10.22 -17.72 5.79
C ALA A 21 11.20 -17.77 6.97
N ARG A 22 10.96 -16.97 8.03
CA ARG A 22 11.78 -16.94 9.24
C ARG A 22 11.74 -18.26 10.03
N ASN A 23 10.67 -19.04 9.89
CA ASN A 23 10.55 -20.38 10.44
C ASN A 23 11.04 -21.49 9.50
N GLY A 24 11.68 -21.14 8.38
CA GLY A 24 12.27 -22.09 7.43
C GLY A 24 11.24 -22.78 6.52
N TYR A 25 10.03 -22.25 6.40
CA TYR A 25 8.98 -22.81 5.54
C TYR A 25 8.90 -22.06 4.22
N ILE A 26 9.02 -22.80 3.12
CA ILE A 26 8.75 -22.31 1.78
C ILE A 26 7.24 -22.46 1.53
N THR A 27 6.55 -21.35 1.27
CA THR A 27 5.12 -21.36 0.93
C THR A 27 4.93 -21.62 -0.56
N GLU A 28 3.72 -21.99 -0.96
CA GLU A 28 3.38 -22.16 -2.38
C GLU A 28 3.55 -20.85 -3.17
N GLU A 29 3.29 -19.70 -2.54
CA GLU A 29 3.53 -18.40 -3.15
C GLU A 29 5.03 -18.16 -3.41
N MET A 30 5.91 -18.57 -2.49
CA MET A 30 7.37 -18.48 -2.68
C MET A 30 7.84 -19.38 -3.83
N ASP A 31 7.32 -20.62 -3.92
CA ASP A 31 7.60 -21.55 -5.00
C ASP A 31 7.10 -21.02 -6.36
N PHE A 32 5.92 -20.44 -6.38
CA PHE A 32 5.37 -19.83 -7.59
C PHE A 32 6.25 -18.66 -8.07
N VAL A 33 6.62 -17.77 -7.16
CA VAL A 33 7.51 -16.63 -7.44
C VAL A 33 8.87 -17.10 -7.93
N ALA A 34 9.46 -18.12 -7.27
CA ALA A 34 10.73 -18.68 -7.66
C ALA A 34 10.75 -19.17 -9.12
N LYS A 35 9.70 -19.87 -9.53
CA LYS A 35 9.51 -20.32 -10.93
C LYS A 35 9.37 -19.13 -11.88
N LYS A 36 8.57 -18.12 -11.51
CA LYS A 36 8.32 -16.92 -12.32
C LYS A 36 9.58 -16.07 -12.51
N GLU A 37 10.43 -15.98 -11.47
CA GLU A 37 11.71 -15.24 -11.50
C GLU A 37 12.89 -16.09 -12.00
N ASN A 38 12.69 -17.40 -12.21
CA ASN A 38 13.75 -18.36 -12.53
C ASN A 38 14.88 -18.40 -11.47
N LEU A 39 14.47 -18.43 -10.20
CA LEU A 39 15.33 -18.47 -9.03
C LEU A 39 15.04 -19.71 -8.15
N PRO A 40 15.98 -20.17 -7.32
CA PRO A 40 15.70 -21.22 -6.34
C PRO A 40 14.69 -20.75 -5.28
N SER A 41 13.75 -21.62 -4.89
CA SER A 41 12.75 -21.31 -3.84
C SER A 41 13.42 -21.02 -2.48
N SER A 42 14.57 -21.67 -2.19
CA SER A 42 15.37 -21.37 -0.99
C SER A 42 15.89 -19.94 -0.96
N LEU A 43 16.33 -19.40 -2.11
CA LEU A 43 16.78 -18.01 -2.21
C LEU A 43 15.60 -17.04 -1.97
N ILE A 44 14.44 -17.30 -2.56
CA ILE A 44 13.24 -16.48 -2.30
C ILE A 44 12.90 -16.48 -0.81
N MET A 45 12.88 -17.66 -0.16
CA MET A 45 12.62 -17.79 1.27
C MET A 45 13.65 -16.99 2.11
N GLU A 46 14.94 -17.13 1.80
CA GLU A 46 16.02 -16.42 2.52
C GLU A 46 15.88 -14.89 2.38
N GLU A 47 15.60 -14.37 1.18
CA GLU A 47 15.43 -12.95 0.94
C GLU A 47 14.18 -12.41 1.63
N VAL A 48 13.08 -13.16 1.65
CA VAL A 48 11.88 -12.82 2.43
C VAL A 48 12.19 -12.81 3.93
N ALA A 49 12.88 -13.83 4.45
CA ALA A 49 13.23 -13.91 5.86
C ALA A 49 14.11 -12.75 6.34
N ARG A 50 15.01 -12.27 5.46
CA ARG A 50 15.89 -11.11 5.69
C ARG A 50 15.17 -9.77 5.51
N GLY A 51 13.96 -9.74 4.99
CA GLY A 51 13.21 -8.51 4.69
C GLY A 51 13.71 -7.75 3.45
N ARG A 52 14.47 -8.40 2.56
CA ARG A 52 14.99 -7.81 1.31
C ARG A 52 14.15 -8.13 0.08
N LEU A 53 13.12 -8.96 0.25
CA LEU A 53 12.14 -9.33 -0.76
C LEU A 53 10.78 -9.48 -0.11
N ILE A 54 9.75 -8.93 -0.75
CA ILE A 54 8.35 -9.06 -0.33
C ILE A 54 7.54 -9.76 -1.42
N ILE A 55 6.47 -10.42 -0.99
CA ILE A 55 5.45 -11.01 -1.88
C ILE A 55 4.11 -10.41 -1.48
N PRO A 56 3.65 -9.32 -2.12
CA PRO A 56 2.35 -8.73 -1.84
C PRO A 56 1.25 -9.70 -2.24
N ALA A 57 0.63 -10.36 -1.26
CA ALA A 57 -0.28 -11.47 -1.51
C ALA A 57 -1.28 -11.67 -0.37
N ASN A 58 -2.22 -10.73 -0.24
CA ASN A 58 -3.28 -10.81 0.75
C ASN A 58 -4.02 -12.15 0.68
N ILE A 59 -4.31 -12.75 1.85
CA ILE A 59 -4.98 -14.06 1.92
C ILE A 59 -6.40 -14.07 1.33
N ASN A 60 -7.03 -12.90 1.20
CA ASN A 60 -8.37 -12.75 0.62
C ASN A 60 -8.35 -12.50 -0.91
N HIS A 61 -7.20 -12.24 -1.53
CA HIS A 61 -7.07 -12.08 -2.98
C HIS A 61 -6.84 -13.43 -3.66
N LEU A 62 -7.92 -14.15 -3.96
CA LEU A 62 -7.86 -15.54 -4.39
C LEU A 62 -7.42 -15.75 -5.84
N ASN A 63 -7.65 -14.77 -6.72
CA ASN A 63 -7.31 -14.84 -8.15
C ASN A 63 -5.89 -14.34 -8.46
N LEU A 64 -5.16 -13.90 -7.42
CA LEU A 64 -3.81 -13.39 -7.55
C LEU A 64 -2.83 -14.46 -8.08
N GLU A 65 -2.01 -14.07 -9.05
CA GLU A 65 -0.75 -14.73 -9.42
C GLU A 65 0.41 -13.99 -8.69
N PRO A 66 0.94 -14.54 -7.60
CA PRO A 66 1.95 -13.84 -6.81
C PRO A 66 3.16 -13.38 -7.61
N MET A 67 3.70 -12.24 -7.22
CA MET A 67 4.99 -11.74 -7.70
C MET A 67 5.81 -11.22 -6.52
N SER A 68 7.09 -11.01 -6.72
CA SER A 68 7.98 -10.45 -5.69
C SER A 68 8.54 -9.09 -6.06
N ILE A 69 8.81 -8.29 -5.05
CA ILE A 69 9.54 -7.02 -5.14
C ILE A 69 10.74 -7.12 -4.20
N GLY A 70 11.95 -6.90 -4.70
CA GLY A 70 13.17 -6.95 -3.90
C GLY A 70 14.42 -7.12 -4.76
N ILE A 71 15.58 -7.11 -4.09
CA ILE A 71 16.89 -7.07 -4.75
C ILE A 71 17.11 -8.26 -5.70
N ALA A 72 16.62 -9.45 -5.33
CA ALA A 72 16.79 -10.65 -6.14
C ALA A 72 15.81 -10.75 -7.33
N SER A 73 14.76 -9.94 -7.36
CA SER A 73 13.73 -9.97 -8.40
C SER A 73 14.03 -9.00 -9.53
N ARG A 74 13.46 -9.28 -10.71
CA ARG A 74 13.44 -8.31 -11.80
C ARG A 74 12.64 -7.08 -11.40
N CYS A 75 12.96 -5.91 -11.99
CA CYS A 75 12.20 -4.69 -11.81
C CYS A 75 10.72 -4.89 -12.18
N LYS A 76 9.82 -4.32 -11.38
CA LYS A 76 8.37 -4.42 -11.59
C LYS A 76 7.78 -3.09 -12.01
N VAL A 77 6.77 -3.16 -12.87
CA VAL A 77 6.02 -2.00 -13.37
C VAL A 77 4.71 -1.89 -12.58
N ASN A 78 4.52 -0.76 -11.90
CA ASN A 78 3.25 -0.42 -11.30
C ASN A 78 2.45 0.50 -12.23
N ALA A 79 1.18 0.19 -12.49
CA ALA A 79 0.23 1.08 -13.16
C ALA A 79 -0.75 1.67 -12.13
N ASN A 80 -1.14 2.93 -12.36
CA ASN A 80 -2.15 3.60 -11.54
C ASN A 80 -3.46 3.69 -12.30
N ILE A 81 -4.56 3.31 -11.66
CA ILE A 81 -5.95 3.51 -12.13
C ILE A 81 -6.75 4.24 -11.04
N GLY A 82 -7.98 4.61 -11.30
CA GLY A 82 -8.84 5.17 -10.27
C GLY A 82 -10.02 5.94 -10.82
N ALA A 83 -11.16 5.76 -10.17
CA ALA A 83 -12.37 6.53 -10.40
C ALA A 83 -12.26 7.93 -9.77
N SER A 84 -12.88 8.91 -10.42
CA SER A 84 -13.01 10.27 -9.91
C SER A 84 -14.47 10.68 -9.85
N PRO A 85 -14.85 11.74 -9.08
CA PRO A 85 -16.23 12.22 -8.99
C PRO A 85 -16.90 12.54 -10.33
N ASN A 86 -16.10 12.83 -11.37
CA ASN A 86 -16.59 13.30 -12.66
C ASN A 86 -16.55 12.24 -13.77
N ALA A 87 -15.91 11.12 -13.53
CA ALA A 87 -15.71 10.12 -14.58
C ALA A 87 -15.43 8.74 -13.97
N SER A 88 -15.99 7.75 -14.62
CA SER A 88 -15.74 6.33 -14.43
C SER A 88 -16.84 5.60 -13.64
N ASP A 89 -17.15 4.42 -14.13
CA ASP A 89 -17.98 3.43 -13.47
C ASP A 89 -17.14 2.16 -13.14
N ILE A 90 -17.78 1.17 -12.53
CA ILE A 90 -17.12 -0.09 -12.15
C ILE A 90 -16.51 -0.80 -13.36
N ASN A 91 -17.22 -0.83 -14.50
CA ASN A 91 -16.77 -1.53 -15.69
C ASN A 91 -15.55 -0.85 -16.31
N GLU A 92 -15.55 0.49 -16.35
CA GLU A 92 -14.40 1.26 -16.83
C GLU A 92 -13.17 1.02 -15.98
N GLU A 93 -13.27 0.92 -14.64
CA GLU A 93 -12.13 0.64 -13.79
C GLU A 93 -11.59 -0.78 -14.00
N VAL A 94 -12.47 -1.76 -14.18
CA VAL A 94 -12.08 -3.14 -14.54
C VAL A 94 -11.43 -3.19 -15.93
N ASP A 95 -11.91 -2.40 -16.90
CA ASP A 95 -11.29 -2.33 -18.22
C ASP A 95 -9.92 -1.66 -18.17
N LYS A 96 -9.74 -0.61 -17.36
CA LYS A 96 -8.42 -0.01 -17.09
C LYS A 96 -7.45 -1.01 -16.46
N LEU A 97 -7.91 -1.81 -15.49
CA LEU A 97 -7.12 -2.90 -14.90
C LEU A 97 -6.66 -3.88 -15.98
N LYS A 98 -7.61 -4.40 -16.79
CA LYS A 98 -7.32 -5.37 -17.86
C LYS A 98 -6.34 -4.80 -18.89
N LEU A 99 -6.49 -3.52 -19.22
CA LEU A 99 -5.58 -2.82 -20.12
C LEU A 99 -4.18 -2.70 -19.51
N ALA A 100 -4.06 -2.27 -18.25
CA ALA A 100 -2.78 -2.17 -17.55
C ALA A 100 -2.03 -3.51 -17.53
N VAL A 101 -2.72 -4.60 -17.16
CA VAL A 101 -2.15 -5.95 -17.14
C VAL A 101 -1.73 -6.40 -18.55
N LYS A 102 -2.57 -6.15 -19.56
CA LYS A 102 -2.26 -6.47 -20.96
C LYS A 102 -0.98 -5.78 -21.46
N TYR A 103 -0.70 -4.57 -20.99
CA TYR A 103 0.49 -3.81 -21.35
C TYR A 103 1.68 -4.05 -20.42
N GLY A 104 1.59 -5.03 -19.53
CA GLY A 104 2.73 -5.52 -18.76
C GLY A 104 2.87 -4.92 -17.36
N ALA A 105 1.80 -4.39 -16.77
CA ALA A 105 1.82 -4.02 -15.37
C ALA A 105 1.96 -5.28 -14.49
N ASP A 106 2.96 -5.28 -13.60
CA ASP A 106 3.19 -6.32 -12.61
C ASP A 106 2.33 -6.10 -11.34
N THR A 107 1.88 -4.88 -11.11
CA THR A 107 0.99 -4.48 -10.01
C THR A 107 0.16 -3.28 -10.45
N VAL A 108 -1.02 -3.11 -9.84
CA VAL A 108 -1.91 -1.98 -10.11
C VAL A 108 -2.30 -1.30 -8.82
N MET A 109 -2.26 0.02 -8.81
CA MET A 109 -2.68 0.85 -7.69
C MET A 109 -4.01 1.52 -7.99
N ASP A 110 -5.03 1.19 -7.18
CA ASP A 110 -6.33 1.86 -7.20
C ASP A 110 -6.26 3.16 -6.38
N LEU A 111 -6.30 4.28 -7.08
CA LEU A 111 -6.27 5.64 -6.53
C LEU A 111 -7.66 6.31 -6.54
N SER A 112 -8.73 5.55 -6.57
CA SER A 112 -10.11 6.05 -6.60
C SER A 112 -10.41 7.01 -5.43
N THR A 113 -11.11 8.11 -5.73
CA THR A 113 -11.32 9.21 -4.79
C THR A 113 -12.76 9.72 -4.70
N GLY A 114 -13.71 8.96 -5.19
CA GLY A 114 -15.14 9.31 -5.13
C GLY A 114 -15.88 9.13 -6.47
N GLY A 115 -17.14 9.56 -6.52
CA GLY A 115 -18.01 9.47 -7.69
C GLY A 115 -18.79 8.18 -7.82
N VAL A 116 -18.32 7.09 -7.24
CA VAL A 116 -18.90 5.75 -7.23
C VAL A 116 -18.76 5.13 -5.84
N ASN A 117 -19.43 3.99 -5.61
CA ASN A 117 -19.18 3.21 -4.42
C ASN A 117 -17.76 2.62 -4.47
N LEU A 118 -16.82 3.24 -3.76
CA LEU A 118 -15.40 2.86 -3.75
C LEU A 118 -15.18 1.40 -3.34
N ASP A 119 -16.03 0.87 -2.47
CA ASP A 119 -15.92 -0.51 -2.00
C ASP A 119 -16.32 -1.50 -3.09
N GLU A 120 -17.38 -1.23 -3.84
CA GLU A 120 -17.81 -2.07 -4.96
C GLU A 120 -16.79 -2.06 -6.10
N VAL A 121 -16.26 -0.88 -6.43
CA VAL A 121 -15.20 -0.71 -7.44
C VAL A 121 -13.98 -1.55 -7.06
N ARG A 122 -13.50 -1.43 -5.82
CA ARG A 122 -12.33 -2.16 -5.34
C ARG A 122 -12.55 -3.67 -5.33
N GLN A 123 -13.72 -4.13 -4.87
CA GLN A 123 -14.06 -5.54 -4.90
C GLN A 123 -14.06 -6.10 -6.33
N ALA A 124 -14.62 -5.37 -7.30
CA ALA A 124 -14.59 -5.75 -8.70
C ALA A 124 -13.17 -5.82 -9.26
N ILE A 125 -12.33 -4.82 -8.96
CA ILE A 125 -10.92 -4.79 -9.35
C ILE A 125 -10.17 -5.99 -8.77
N ILE A 126 -10.29 -6.27 -7.48
CA ILE A 126 -9.59 -7.37 -6.81
C ILE A 126 -10.07 -8.73 -7.35
N HIS A 127 -11.38 -8.88 -7.57
CA HIS A 127 -11.95 -10.12 -8.13
C HIS A 127 -11.41 -10.44 -9.52
N GLU A 128 -11.23 -9.43 -10.37
CA GLU A 128 -10.78 -9.59 -11.75
C GLU A 128 -9.25 -9.56 -11.90
N SER A 129 -8.51 -9.13 -10.86
CA SER A 129 -7.07 -8.92 -10.97
C SER A 129 -6.26 -10.22 -10.82
N PRO A 130 -5.35 -10.51 -11.77
CA PRO A 130 -4.31 -11.51 -11.58
C PRO A 130 -3.04 -10.94 -10.96
N VAL A 131 -2.94 -9.62 -10.76
CA VAL A 131 -1.75 -8.94 -10.21
C VAL A 131 -2.07 -8.28 -8.87
N PRO A 132 -1.07 -8.03 -8.01
CA PRO A 132 -1.31 -7.37 -6.74
C PRO A 132 -1.96 -6.01 -6.89
N ILE A 133 -2.93 -5.72 -6.01
CA ILE A 133 -3.65 -4.45 -5.96
C ILE A 133 -3.21 -3.64 -4.74
N GLY A 134 -2.79 -2.39 -5.00
CA GLY A 134 -2.46 -1.41 -3.98
C GLY A 134 -3.52 -0.34 -3.82
N THR A 135 -3.58 0.29 -2.64
CA THR A 135 -4.47 1.42 -2.36
C THR A 135 -3.82 2.48 -1.48
N VAL A 136 -4.48 3.65 -1.37
CA VAL A 136 -4.11 4.73 -0.47
C VAL A 136 -5.27 4.99 0.50
N PRO A 137 -5.31 4.33 1.67
CA PRO A 137 -6.49 4.35 2.55
C PRO A 137 -6.89 5.74 3.03
N VAL A 138 -5.95 6.67 3.18
CA VAL A 138 -6.22 8.03 3.62
C VAL A 138 -7.22 8.78 2.72
N TYR A 139 -7.33 8.41 1.44
CA TYR A 139 -8.29 9.02 0.53
C TYR A 139 -9.72 8.64 0.89
N GLN A 140 -9.97 7.34 1.11
CA GLN A 140 -11.29 6.86 1.51
C GLN A 140 -11.63 7.26 2.95
N ALA A 141 -10.65 7.33 3.86
CA ALA A 141 -10.87 7.84 5.21
C ALA A 141 -11.41 9.28 5.19
N LEU A 142 -10.85 10.15 4.36
CA LEU A 142 -11.38 11.51 4.19
C LEU A 142 -12.75 11.51 3.53
N GLU A 143 -12.97 10.67 2.53
CA GLU A 143 -14.26 10.55 1.82
C GLU A 143 -15.38 10.06 2.76
N SER A 144 -15.09 9.14 3.69
CA SER A 144 -16.07 8.60 4.65
C SER A 144 -16.68 9.66 5.56
N VAL A 145 -15.98 10.77 5.77
CA VAL A 145 -16.43 11.95 6.51
C VAL A 145 -16.80 13.12 5.61
N HIS A 146 -17.09 12.85 4.32
CA HIS A 146 -17.45 13.85 3.31
C HIS A 146 -16.44 15.00 3.16
N GLY A 147 -15.15 14.69 3.26
CA GLY A 147 -14.07 15.66 3.13
C GLY A 147 -13.82 16.54 4.37
N SER A 148 -14.48 16.28 5.48
CA SER A 148 -14.46 17.10 6.69
C SER A 148 -13.33 16.66 7.62
N ILE A 149 -12.20 17.36 7.58
CA ILE A 149 -11.01 17.05 8.41
C ILE A 149 -11.32 17.08 9.92
N ASP A 150 -12.21 17.99 10.35
CA ASP A 150 -12.63 18.13 11.75
C ASP A 150 -13.36 16.90 12.29
N ARG A 151 -14.00 16.10 11.42
CA ARG A 151 -14.71 14.87 11.78
C ARG A 151 -13.86 13.62 11.65
N LEU A 152 -12.75 13.70 10.94
CA LEU A 152 -11.88 12.57 10.69
C LEU A 152 -11.10 12.20 11.95
N THR A 153 -11.32 11.00 12.48
CA THR A 153 -10.69 10.50 13.68
C THR A 153 -9.53 9.55 13.40
N GLU A 154 -8.71 9.27 14.41
CA GLU A 154 -7.64 8.26 14.32
C GLU A 154 -8.20 6.86 14.02
N ASP A 155 -9.35 6.53 14.59
CA ASP A 155 -9.99 5.22 14.40
C ASP A 155 -10.61 5.07 13.00
N ASP A 156 -11.02 6.16 12.35
CA ASP A 156 -11.48 6.12 10.95
C ASP A 156 -10.37 5.66 10.00
N PHE A 157 -9.13 6.11 10.22
CA PHE A 157 -7.99 5.63 9.44
C PHE A 157 -7.78 4.13 9.62
N LEU A 158 -7.77 3.63 10.86
CA LEU A 158 -7.57 2.20 11.14
C LEU A 158 -8.72 1.35 10.58
N HIS A 159 -9.95 1.82 10.72
CA HIS A 159 -11.12 1.15 10.16
C HIS A 159 -11.02 0.97 8.64
N ILE A 160 -10.65 2.02 7.92
CA ILE A 160 -10.49 1.95 6.46
C ILE A 160 -9.31 1.07 6.06
N ILE A 161 -8.19 1.14 6.78
CA ILE A 161 -7.02 0.27 6.57
C ILE A 161 -7.42 -1.20 6.71
N GLU A 162 -8.12 -1.56 7.80
CA GLU A 162 -8.57 -2.94 8.01
C GLU A 162 -9.60 -3.37 6.96
N LYS A 163 -10.53 -2.50 6.60
CA LYS A 163 -11.53 -2.75 5.54
C LYS A 163 -10.87 -3.08 4.20
N HIS A 164 -9.84 -2.34 3.80
CA HIS A 164 -9.07 -2.64 2.58
C HIS A 164 -8.41 -4.01 2.65
N CYS A 165 -7.82 -4.36 3.81
CA CYS A 165 -7.25 -5.69 4.02
C CYS A 165 -8.31 -6.80 3.91
N GLN A 166 -9.49 -6.60 4.49
CA GLN A 166 -10.62 -7.55 4.41
C GLN A 166 -11.10 -7.77 2.99
N GLN A 167 -11.09 -6.73 2.16
CA GLN A 167 -11.46 -6.80 0.75
C GLN A 167 -10.42 -7.52 -0.12
N GLY A 168 -9.18 -7.70 0.37
CA GLY A 168 -8.13 -8.41 -0.36
C GLY A 168 -7.05 -7.52 -0.97
N VAL A 169 -6.94 -6.25 -0.55
CA VAL A 169 -5.85 -5.36 -0.98
C VAL A 169 -4.50 -5.93 -0.55
N ASP A 170 -3.57 -6.07 -1.49
CA ASP A 170 -2.28 -6.72 -1.28
C ASP A 170 -1.25 -5.82 -0.62
N TYR A 171 -1.31 -4.51 -0.90
CA TYR A 171 -0.44 -3.53 -0.26
C TYR A 171 -1.14 -2.17 -0.11
N GLN A 172 -0.78 -1.42 0.92
CA GLN A 172 -1.37 -0.12 1.17
C GLN A 172 -0.29 0.94 1.38
N THR A 173 -0.49 2.12 0.79
CA THR A 173 0.41 3.24 0.98
C THR A 173 0.08 3.96 2.29
N ILE A 174 0.97 3.82 3.26
CA ILE A 174 0.86 4.38 4.59
C ILE A 174 1.86 5.53 4.73
N HIS A 175 1.35 6.74 4.93
CA HIS A 175 2.15 7.97 5.04
C HIS A 175 2.57 8.22 6.50
N ALA A 176 3.24 7.25 7.13
CA ALA A 176 3.60 7.32 8.55
C ALA A 176 4.78 8.28 8.82
N GLY A 177 5.66 8.51 7.85
CA GLY A 177 6.90 9.29 8.06
C GLY A 177 6.71 10.82 8.16
N LEU A 178 5.50 11.35 7.92
CA LEU A 178 5.23 12.78 8.12
C LEU A 178 4.96 13.06 9.60
N LEU A 179 5.80 13.87 10.23
CA LEU A 179 5.65 14.30 11.62
C LEU A 179 5.29 15.79 11.71
N ILE A 180 4.67 16.19 12.83
CA ILE A 180 4.21 17.57 13.01
C ILE A 180 5.39 18.57 13.02
N GLU A 181 6.55 18.18 13.51
CA GLU A 181 7.78 18.96 13.51
C GLU A 181 8.38 19.19 12.12
N HIS A 182 7.95 18.41 11.11
CA HIS A 182 8.38 18.63 9.72
C HIS A 182 7.59 19.74 9.03
N LEU A 183 6.36 20.05 9.49
CA LEU A 183 5.47 21.01 8.83
C LEU A 183 6.05 22.43 8.70
N PRO A 184 6.77 22.98 9.69
CA PRO A 184 7.40 24.30 9.53
C PRO A 184 8.43 24.35 8.40
N LYS A 185 9.10 23.22 8.09
CA LYS A 185 10.14 23.15 7.04
C LYS A 185 9.57 23.29 5.63
N VAL A 186 8.29 22.95 5.43
CA VAL A 186 7.61 23.07 4.13
C VAL A 186 7.35 24.53 3.73
N LYS A 187 7.44 25.46 4.66
CA LYS A 187 7.04 26.86 4.49
C LYS A 187 7.81 27.61 3.41
N GLY A 188 9.03 27.18 3.09
CA GLY A 188 9.88 27.79 2.06
C GLY A 188 9.72 27.14 0.66
N ARG A 189 8.95 26.09 0.53
CA ARG A 189 8.79 25.37 -0.73
C ARG A 189 7.90 26.11 -1.73
N ILE A 190 8.29 26.09 -2.99
CA ILE A 190 7.47 26.63 -4.10
C ILE A 190 6.21 25.79 -4.30
N THR A 191 6.34 24.47 -4.25
CA THR A 191 5.23 23.53 -4.49
C THR A 191 4.54 23.03 -3.22
N GLY A 192 5.06 23.38 -2.03
CA GLY A 192 4.50 22.93 -0.76
C GLY A 192 4.56 21.41 -0.61
N ILE A 193 3.44 20.80 -0.18
CA ILE A 193 3.29 19.35 -0.06
C ILE A 193 2.53 18.83 -1.29
N VAL A 194 3.25 18.23 -2.24
CA VAL A 194 2.67 17.70 -3.48
C VAL A 194 2.03 16.32 -3.30
N SER A 195 2.37 15.61 -2.23
CA SER A 195 1.70 14.37 -1.87
C SER A 195 0.29 14.65 -1.38
N ARG A 196 -0.75 14.13 -2.08
CA ARG A 196 -2.13 14.29 -1.63
C ARG A 196 -2.36 13.70 -0.24
N GLY A 197 -1.84 12.48 0.03
CA GLY A 197 -1.93 11.85 1.34
C GLY A 197 -1.19 12.65 2.42
N GLY A 198 0.00 13.15 2.10
CA GLY A 198 0.77 14.04 2.98
C GLY A 198 0.03 15.33 3.29
N GLY A 199 -0.61 15.95 2.28
CA GLY A 199 -1.42 17.18 2.46
C GLY A 199 -2.63 16.97 3.38
N ILE A 200 -3.34 15.84 3.23
CA ILE A 200 -4.47 15.48 4.11
C ILE A 200 -4.01 15.31 5.55
N LEU A 201 -2.92 14.57 5.78
CA LEU A 201 -2.37 14.34 7.12
C LEU A 201 -1.81 15.63 7.74
N ALA A 202 -1.16 16.48 6.95
CA ALA A 202 -0.69 17.79 7.41
C ALA A 202 -1.87 18.66 7.90
N GLN A 203 -2.96 18.72 7.12
CA GLN A 203 -4.18 19.43 7.52
C GLN A 203 -4.78 18.83 8.80
N TRP A 204 -4.84 17.49 8.88
CA TRP A 204 -5.35 16.80 10.06
C TRP A 204 -4.53 17.14 11.31
N MET A 205 -3.20 17.04 11.24
CA MET A 205 -2.30 17.37 12.35
C MET A 205 -2.45 18.82 12.82
N LEU A 206 -2.54 19.75 11.87
CA LEU A 206 -2.70 21.19 12.18
C LEU A 206 -4.07 21.49 12.81
N HIS A 207 -5.13 20.81 12.33
CA HIS A 207 -6.48 21.01 12.84
C HIS A 207 -6.67 20.44 14.25
N HIS A 208 -6.19 19.21 14.46
CA HIS A 208 -6.37 18.52 15.75
C HIS A 208 -5.27 18.82 16.77
N PHE A 209 -4.19 19.53 16.39
CA PHE A 209 -3.02 19.77 17.23
C PHE A 209 -2.41 18.48 17.77
N LYS A 210 -2.38 17.42 16.94
CA LYS A 210 -1.88 16.10 17.27
C LYS A 210 -0.85 15.61 16.26
N GLN A 211 -0.05 14.63 16.67
CA GLN A 211 0.88 13.93 15.79
C GLN A 211 0.11 13.07 14.77
N ASN A 212 0.75 12.78 13.65
CA ASN A 212 0.24 11.93 12.58
C ASN A 212 -0.31 10.60 13.13
N PRO A 213 -1.61 10.28 12.95
CA PRO A 213 -2.21 9.06 13.48
C PRO A 213 -1.60 7.79 12.88
N LEU A 214 -1.14 7.83 11.63
CA LEU A 214 -0.49 6.67 10.99
C LEU A 214 0.91 6.39 11.57
N TYR A 215 1.53 7.39 12.22
CA TYR A 215 2.76 7.21 12.98
C TYR A 215 2.47 6.71 14.39
N THR A 216 1.57 7.39 15.13
CA THR A 216 1.30 7.06 16.54
C THR A 216 0.59 5.72 16.73
N ARG A 217 -0.18 5.27 15.72
CA ARG A 217 -0.90 3.99 15.70
C ARG A 217 -0.26 2.97 14.73
N PHE A 218 1.04 3.10 14.47
CA PHE A 218 1.74 2.23 13.50
C PHE A 218 1.73 0.76 13.90
N ASP A 219 1.85 0.47 15.20
CA ASP A 219 1.79 -0.89 15.73
C ASP A 219 0.41 -1.54 15.51
N ASP A 220 -0.69 -0.77 15.65
CA ASP A 220 -2.03 -1.26 15.34
C ASP A 220 -2.17 -1.61 13.85
N ILE A 221 -1.57 -0.79 12.97
CA ILE A 221 -1.55 -1.08 11.52
C ILE A 221 -0.75 -2.36 11.25
N CYS A 222 0.38 -2.56 11.93
CA CYS A 222 1.17 -3.80 11.82
C CYS A 222 0.34 -5.03 12.21
N GLU A 223 -0.41 -4.95 13.31
CA GLU A 223 -1.26 -6.06 13.73
C GLU A 223 -2.43 -6.33 12.75
N ILE A 224 -2.99 -5.27 12.13
CA ILE A 224 -3.98 -5.43 11.07
C ILE A 224 -3.34 -6.13 9.86
N PHE A 225 -2.20 -5.64 9.38
CA PHE A 225 -1.53 -6.21 8.18
C PHE A 225 -1.11 -7.66 8.37
N LYS A 226 -0.67 -8.01 9.58
CA LYS A 226 -0.28 -9.35 9.99
C LYS A 226 -1.43 -10.37 9.86
N LYS A 227 -2.67 -9.96 10.10
CA LYS A 227 -3.87 -10.82 10.00
C LYS A 227 -4.19 -11.20 8.55
N TYR A 228 -3.84 -10.35 7.59
CA TYR A 228 -4.27 -10.49 6.18
C TYR A 228 -3.10 -10.71 5.21
N ASP A 229 -1.85 -10.69 5.69
CA ASP A 229 -0.65 -10.70 4.84
C ASP A 229 -0.62 -9.52 3.86
N CYS A 230 -1.01 -8.34 4.35
CA CYS A 230 -0.94 -7.09 3.60
C CYS A 230 0.46 -6.49 3.71
N THR A 231 0.95 -5.88 2.64
CA THR A 231 2.29 -5.31 2.56
C THR A 231 2.25 -3.79 2.72
N PHE A 232 3.26 -3.22 3.39
CA PHE A 232 3.45 -1.78 3.45
C PHE A 232 4.05 -1.25 2.15
N SER A 233 3.46 -0.17 1.64
CA SER A 233 4.10 0.80 0.75
C SER A 233 4.26 2.08 1.56
N LEU A 234 5.48 2.40 2.00
CA LEU A 234 5.71 3.60 2.82
C LEU A 234 5.64 4.84 1.92
N GLY A 235 4.63 5.68 2.20
CA GLY A 235 4.35 6.86 1.39
C GLY A 235 5.24 8.03 1.75
N ASP A 236 6.02 8.53 0.81
CA ASP A 236 6.76 9.76 0.98
C ASP A 236 5.81 10.97 0.90
N SER A 237 5.55 11.57 2.06
CA SER A 237 4.66 12.71 2.21
C SER A 237 5.31 14.03 1.82
N LEU A 238 6.64 14.11 1.87
CA LEU A 238 7.40 15.35 1.70
C LEU A 238 8.30 15.38 0.47
N ARG A 239 8.13 14.43 -0.47
CA ARG A 239 8.84 14.47 -1.76
C ARG A 239 8.68 15.82 -2.45
N PRO A 240 9.74 16.36 -3.08
CA PRO A 240 9.69 17.64 -3.76
C PRO A 240 8.82 17.58 -5.02
N GLY A 241 8.16 18.68 -5.37
CA GLY A 241 7.41 18.84 -6.62
C GLY A 241 8.18 19.57 -7.72
N CYS A 242 9.34 20.16 -7.40
CA CYS A 242 10.20 20.86 -8.35
C CYS A 242 11.66 20.79 -7.92
N LEU A 243 12.58 21.14 -8.84
CA LEU A 243 14.02 21.13 -8.59
C LEU A 243 14.46 22.09 -7.47
N HIS A 244 13.77 23.22 -7.32
CA HIS A 244 14.06 24.17 -6.26
C HIS A 244 13.90 23.55 -4.86
N ASP A 245 12.89 22.68 -4.70
CA ASP A 245 12.56 22.05 -3.42
C ASP A 245 13.33 20.73 -3.20
N ALA A 246 14.12 20.26 -4.19
CA ALA A 246 14.69 18.92 -4.23
C ALA A 246 15.85 18.65 -3.27
N SER A 247 16.39 19.69 -2.60
CA SER A 247 17.51 19.53 -1.65
C SER A 247 17.30 20.44 -0.45
N ASP A 248 16.06 20.60 -0.03
CA ASP A 248 15.72 21.38 1.15
C ASP A 248 15.86 20.57 2.46
N ASP A 249 15.73 21.23 3.60
CA ASP A 249 15.82 20.61 4.92
C ASP A 249 14.78 19.49 5.15
N CYS A 250 13.64 19.52 4.46
CA CYS A 250 12.66 18.46 4.53
C CYS A 250 13.19 17.16 3.93
N LEU A 251 13.80 17.26 2.74
CA LEU A 251 14.31 16.08 2.03
C LEU A 251 15.50 15.47 2.77
N LEU A 252 16.46 16.29 3.19
CA LEU A 252 17.63 15.87 3.94
C LEU A 252 17.25 15.14 5.24
N TYR A 253 16.15 15.56 5.90
CA TYR A 253 15.69 14.95 7.15
C TYR A 253 14.91 13.64 6.98
N THR A 254 14.31 13.41 5.81
CA THR A 254 13.47 12.24 5.54
C THR A 254 14.12 11.21 4.64
N SER A 255 15.10 11.61 3.82
CA SER A 255 15.77 10.74 2.85
C SER A 255 17.08 10.17 3.36
N ASP A 256 17.76 10.84 4.28
CA ASP A 256 19.04 10.41 4.84
C ASP A 256 18.93 9.09 5.63
N ALA A 257 17.73 8.78 6.12
CA ALA A 257 17.45 7.50 6.77
C ALA A 257 17.27 6.33 5.78
N ALA A 258 17.28 6.57 4.48
CA ALA A 258 17.15 5.55 3.45
C ALA A 258 18.50 5.09 2.87
N ASP A 259 19.57 5.82 3.17
CA ASP A 259 20.93 5.53 2.68
C ASP A 259 21.79 4.73 3.70
N ASP A 260 21.30 4.55 4.93
CA ASP A 260 21.86 3.68 5.97
C ASP A 260 21.16 2.30 5.97
#